data_3660c54e0bef84e4307351906218fb24
#
_entry.id   3660c54e0bef84e4307351906218fb24
#
_cell.length_a   1.000
_cell.length_b   1.000
_cell.length_c   1.000
_cell.angle_alpha   90.00
_cell.angle_beta   90.00
_cell.angle_gamma   90.00
#
_symmetry.space_group_name_H-M   'P 1'
#
loop_
_entity.id
_entity.type
_entity.pdbx_description
1 polymer ?
#
loop_
_entity_poly.entity_id
_entity_poly.type
_entity_poly.pdbx_seq_one_letter_code
_entity_poly.pdbx_strand_id
1 'polypeptide(L)'
;MDSPEAQALPVSELADRLDGWEEKTRAVFSGCVDDDLDAVMADTLERFPQSIQPYLDMIEGQRMDLTWTRYPRFDDLKLYCYRVAGTVGLMTQGVMGVDQAYTSAPWSDRPDTSDAAVALGIANQLTNILRDVGEDRGRGRIYLPLEDLQRFDYSEDDLMAGRLNQSWKDLMVFQLERAREWFDRSEAGVRWLSKDARWPVWTSLRLYRGILDAIERVDYDVFNHR
;
A
#
# COMPACT_ATOMS: atom_id res chain seq x y z
N MET A 1 3.17 -5.37 13.07
CA MET A 1 2.37 -4.50 13.95
C MET A 1 0.97 -5.06 14.21
N ASP A 2 0.47 -5.98 13.40
CA ASP A 2 -0.87 -6.55 13.55
C ASP A 2 -0.94 -7.79 14.48
N SER A 3 0.19 -8.24 15.06
CA SER A 3 0.13 -9.33 16.02
C SER A 3 -0.47 -8.85 17.35
N PRO A 4 -1.25 -9.70 18.07
CA PRO A 4 -1.80 -9.36 19.39
C PRO A 4 -0.73 -8.93 20.39
N GLU A 5 0.47 -9.49 20.27
CA GLU A 5 1.61 -9.16 21.12
C GLU A 5 2.14 -7.74 20.86
N ALA A 6 2.22 -7.33 19.58
CA ALA A 6 2.65 -5.98 19.21
C ALA A 6 1.62 -4.91 19.63
N GLN A 7 0.33 -5.23 19.55
CA GLN A 7 -0.75 -4.31 19.96
C GLN A 7 -0.78 -4.05 21.48
N ALA A 8 -0.14 -4.91 22.27
CA ALA A 8 -0.04 -4.75 23.72
C ALA A 8 1.15 -3.88 24.16
N LEU A 9 2.05 -3.52 23.24
CA LEU A 9 3.27 -2.77 23.56
C LEU A 9 2.99 -1.26 23.62
N PRO A 10 3.71 -0.52 24.48
CA PRO A 10 3.68 0.93 24.47
C PRO A 10 4.15 1.51 23.12
N VAL A 11 3.56 2.62 22.70
CA VAL A 11 3.94 3.31 21.45
C VAL A 11 5.44 3.64 21.40
N SER A 12 6.04 4.02 22.54
CA SER A 12 7.48 4.29 22.62
C SER A 12 8.32 3.05 22.28
N GLU A 13 7.94 1.88 22.78
CA GLU A 13 8.67 0.64 22.49
C GLU A 13 8.54 0.25 21.01
N LEU A 14 7.37 0.47 20.41
CA LEU A 14 7.18 0.25 18.97
C LEU A 14 8.02 1.23 18.15
N ALA A 15 8.13 2.49 18.58
CA ALA A 15 8.99 3.48 17.94
C ALA A 15 10.46 3.07 17.99
N ASP A 16 10.96 2.65 19.19
CA ASP A 16 12.33 2.17 19.36
C ASP A 16 12.65 0.95 18.47
N ARG A 17 11.68 0.06 18.29
CA ARG A 17 11.82 -1.10 17.38
C ARG A 17 11.92 -0.66 15.91
N LEU A 18 11.16 0.37 15.50
CA LEU A 18 11.27 0.93 14.14
C LEU A 18 12.59 1.65 13.93
N ASP A 19 13.13 2.31 14.96
CA ASP A 19 14.48 2.90 14.91
C ASP A 19 15.54 1.82 14.71
N GLY A 20 15.46 0.71 15.47
CA GLY A 20 16.34 -0.43 15.28
C GLY A 20 16.23 -1.07 13.88
N TRP A 21 15.02 -1.15 13.30
CA TRP A 21 14.84 -1.62 11.93
C TRP A 21 15.44 -0.67 10.90
N GLU A 22 15.36 0.64 11.12
CA GLU A 22 15.99 1.63 10.26
C GLU A 22 17.52 1.51 10.30
N GLU A 23 18.12 1.43 11.50
CA GLU A 23 19.55 1.24 11.67
C GLU A 23 20.03 -0.04 10.99
N LYS A 24 19.34 -1.15 11.21
CA LYS A 24 19.63 -2.44 10.58
C LYS A 24 19.54 -2.37 9.05
N THR A 25 18.52 -1.75 8.52
CA THR A 25 18.35 -1.54 7.08
C THR A 25 19.55 -0.77 6.51
N ARG A 26 19.94 0.35 7.14
CA ARG A 26 21.09 1.14 6.73
C ARG A 26 22.40 0.36 6.79
N ALA A 27 22.60 -0.47 7.81
CA ALA A 27 23.74 -1.34 7.97
C ALA A 27 23.87 -2.34 6.82
N VAL A 28 22.79 -3.07 6.49
CA VAL A 28 22.78 -4.04 5.39
C VAL A 28 23.08 -3.36 4.04
N PHE A 29 22.47 -2.21 3.76
CA PHE A 29 22.77 -1.44 2.53
C PHE A 29 24.19 -0.88 2.47
N SER A 30 24.88 -0.77 3.61
CA SER A 30 26.31 -0.42 3.67
C SER A 30 27.25 -1.64 3.68
N GLY A 31 26.71 -2.85 3.57
CA GLY A 31 27.46 -4.10 3.50
C GLY A 31 27.74 -4.76 4.85
N CYS A 32 27.12 -4.29 5.94
CA CYS A 32 27.20 -4.96 7.24
C CYS A 32 26.16 -6.08 7.31
N VAL A 33 26.60 -7.28 7.69
CA VAL A 33 25.77 -8.48 7.79
C VAL A 33 25.99 -9.10 9.15
N ASP A 34 24.96 -9.07 10.00
CA ASP A 34 25.05 -9.52 11.40
C ASP A 34 24.32 -10.86 11.62
N ASP A 35 23.33 -11.18 10.79
CA ASP A 35 22.54 -12.41 10.90
C ASP A 35 22.16 -13.00 9.53
N ASP A 36 21.47 -14.15 9.54
CA ASP A 36 21.05 -14.87 8.33
C ASP A 36 20.07 -14.05 7.48
N LEU A 37 19.22 -13.22 8.08
CA LEU A 37 18.28 -12.37 7.35
C LEU A 37 19.04 -11.27 6.60
N ASP A 38 20.03 -10.66 7.25
CA ASP A 38 20.90 -9.66 6.64
C ASP A 38 21.70 -10.27 5.47
N ALA A 39 22.19 -11.52 5.63
CA ALA A 39 22.90 -12.23 4.58
C ALA A 39 22.01 -12.45 3.33
N VAL A 40 20.77 -12.89 3.52
CA VAL A 40 19.80 -13.06 2.43
C VAL A 40 19.47 -11.74 1.76
N MET A 41 19.30 -10.69 2.55
CA MET A 41 19.03 -9.35 2.02
C MET A 41 20.21 -8.81 1.21
N ALA A 42 21.44 -8.95 1.72
CA ALA A 42 22.66 -8.53 1.04
C ALA A 42 22.85 -9.29 -0.30
N ASP A 43 22.68 -10.62 -0.31
CA ASP A 43 22.70 -11.43 -1.55
C ASP A 43 21.64 -10.95 -2.55
N THR A 44 20.44 -10.62 -2.06
CA THR A 44 19.37 -10.08 -2.91
C THR A 44 19.75 -8.73 -3.52
N LEU A 45 20.33 -7.83 -2.73
CA LEU A 45 20.76 -6.50 -3.20
C LEU A 45 21.92 -6.58 -4.19
N GLU A 46 22.84 -7.56 -4.04
CA GLU A 46 23.90 -7.81 -5.00
C GLU A 46 23.36 -8.26 -6.36
N ARG A 47 22.38 -9.16 -6.36
CA ARG A 47 21.75 -9.69 -7.60
C ARG A 47 20.78 -8.69 -8.24
N PHE A 48 20.05 -7.96 -7.42
CA PHE A 48 18.98 -7.03 -7.81
C PHE A 48 19.22 -5.67 -7.14
N PRO A 49 20.14 -4.86 -7.66
CA PRO A 49 20.47 -3.57 -7.06
C PRO A 49 19.22 -2.69 -6.89
N GLN A 50 19.03 -2.17 -5.69
CA GLN A 50 17.86 -1.39 -5.31
C GLN A 50 18.30 -0.14 -4.54
N SER A 51 17.45 0.90 -4.55
CA SER A 51 17.61 2.04 -3.67
C SER A 51 17.17 1.70 -2.25
N ILE A 52 17.86 2.24 -1.26
CA ILE A 52 17.44 2.15 0.15
C ILE A 52 16.15 2.93 0.43
N GLN A 53 15.85 3.97 -0.35
CA GLN A 53 14.78 4.91 -0.05
C GLN A 53 13.40 4.26 0.14
N PRO A 54 12.94 3.31 -0.71
CA PRO A 54 11.66 2.63 -0.48
C PRO A 54 11.57 1.90 0.87
N TYR A 55 12.69 1.37 1.37
CA TYR A 55 12.73 0.68 2.66
C TYR A 55 12.57 1.67 3.82
N LEU A 56 13.26 2.81 3.74
CA LEU A 56 13.12 3.89 4.73
C LEU A 56 11.71 4.49 4.70
N ASP A 57 11.15 4.73 3.52
CA ASP A 57 9.80 5.24 3.36
C ASP A 57 8.75 4.26 3.93
N MET A 58 8.97 2.94 3.81
CA MET A 58 8.11 1.95 4.44
C MET A 58 8.17 2.05 5.96
N ILE A 59 9.33 2.18 6.54
CA ILE A 59 9.50 2.37 8.00
C ILE A 59 8.75 3.63 8.43
N GLU A 60 8.86 4.73 7.68
CA GLU A 60 8.09 5.95 7.93
C GLU A 60 6.56 5.71 7.83
N GLY A 61 6.11 4.86 6.93
CA GLY A 61 4.70 4.43 6.87
C GLY A 61 4.26 3.71 8.14
N GLN A 62 5.09 2.81 8.67
CA GLN A 62 4.83 2.14 9.95
C GLN A 62 4.82 3.13 11.14
N ARG A 63 5.66 4.19 11.10
CA ARG A 63 5.63 5.25 12.11
C ARG A 63 4.32 6.05 12.06
N MET A 64 3.74 6.28 10.88
CA MET A 64 2.42 6.91 10.76
C MET A 64 1.36 6.10 11.50
N ASP A 65 1.38 4.77 11.40
CA ASP A 65 0.42 3.90 12.10
C ASP A 65 0.52 3.97 13.64
N LEU A 66 1.62 4.46 14.20
CA LEU A 66 1.73 4.66 15.64
C LEU A 66 0.90 5.85 16.16
N THR A 67 0.71 6.86 15.32
CA THR A 67 0.18 8.16 15.75
C THR A 67 -1.01 8.67 14.95
N TRP A 68 -1.12 8.26 13.68
CA TRP A 68 -2.19 8.72 12.80
C TRP A 68 -3.40 7.79 12.87
N THR A 69 -4.52 8.34 13.29
CA THR A 69 -5.81 7.62 13.33
C THR A 69 -6.84 8.25 12.39
N ARG A 70 -6.49 9.37 11.77
CA ARG A 70 -7.33 10.17 10.86
C ARG A 70 -6.47 10.75 9.75
N TYR A 71 -7.06 10.90 8.59
CA TYR A 71 -6.46 11.50 7.39
C TYR A 71 -7.32 12.69 6.95
N PRO A 72 -6.88 13.94 7.16
CA PRO A 72 -7.65 15.12 6.79
C PRO A 72 -7.98 15.18 5.32
N ARG A 73 -7.02 14.87 4.44
CA ARG A 73 -7.13 14.96 2.98
C ARG A 73 -6.69 13.67 2.28
N PHE A 74 -7.14 13.53 1.03
CA PHE A 74 -6.70 12.39 0.22
C PHE A 74 -5.19 12.37 -0.01
N ASP A 75 -4.53 13.51 -0.14
CA ASP A 75 -3.07 13.56 -0.29
C ASP A 75 -2.33 12.96 0.92
N ASP A 76 -2.87 13.15 2.14
CA ASP A 76 -2.34 12.57 3.36
C ASP A 76 -2.50 11.02 3.34
N LEU A 77 -3.68 10.55 2.94
CA LEU A 77 -3.94 9.11 2.77
C LEU A 77 -3.09 8.52 1.64
N LYS A 78 -2.94 9.23 0.52
CA LYS A 78 -2.10 8.78 -0.61
C LYS A 78 -0.64 8.63 -0.19
N LEU A 79 -0.10 9.55 0.63
CA LEU A 79 1.24 9.42 1.19
C LEU A 79 1.37 8.17 2.05
N TYR A 80 0.39 7.89 2.90
CA TYR A 80 0.36 6.66 3.69
C TYR A 80 0.34 5.42 2.78
N CYS A 81 -0.59 5.35 1.81
CA CYS A 81 -0.68 4.23 0.87
C CYS A 81 0.62 4.02 0.06
N TYR A 82 1.27 5.11 -0.36
CA TYR A 82 2.60 5.04 -0.97
C TYR A 82 3.60 4.39 -0.02
N ARG A 83 3.70 4.89 1.23
CA ARG A 83 4.68 4.44 2.21
C ARG A 83 4.52 2.97 2.59
N VAL A 84 3.27 2.51 2.82
CA VAL A 84 3.04 1.13 3.30
C VAL A 84 2.87 0.10 2.19
N ALA A 85 2.61 0.51 0.95
CA ALA A 85 2.33 -0.41 -0.16
C ALA A 85 2.97 -0.01 -1.49
N GLY A 86 3.00 1.28 -1.86
CA GLY A 86 3.70 1.74 -3.07
C GLY A 86 5.18 1.40 -3.04
N THR A 87 5.82 1.52 -1.89
CA THR A 87 7.22 1.15 -1.66
C THR A 87 7.50 -0.33 -1.94
N VAL A 88 6.55 -1.23 -1.63
CA VAL A 88 6.68 -2.68 -1.94
C VAL A 88 6.81 -2.88 -3.45
N GLY A 89 6.03 -2.12 -4.24
CA GLY A 89 6.16 -2.13 -5.70
C GLY A 89 7.58 -1.77 -6.16
N LEU A 90 8.16 -0.72 -5.56
CA LEU A 90 9.53 -0.30 -5.87
C LEU A 90 10.58 -1.33 -5.44
N MET A 91 10.43 -1.92 -4.25
CA MET A 91 11.34 -2.97 -3.75
C MET A 91 11.32 -4.23 -4.63
N THR A 92 10.16 -4.61 -5.16
CA THR A 92 10.01 -5.81 -5.98
C THR A 92 10.33 -5.59 -7.46
N GLN A 93 10.31 -4.34 -7.92
CA GLN A 93 10.52 -3.97 -9.32
C GLN A 93 11.84 -4.52 -9.90
N GLY A 94 12.93 -4.42 -9.13
CA GLY A 94 14.24 -4.95 -9.54
C GLY A 94 14.21 -6.46 -9.78
N VAL A 95 13.51 -7.19 -8.92
CA VAL A 95 13.36 -8.66 -9.02
C VAL A 95 12.42 -9.05 -10.17
N MET A 96 11.32 -8.32 -10.36
CA MET A 96 10.38 -8.55 -11.46
C MET A 96 11.01 -8.29 -12.83
N GLY A 97 11.94 -7.33 -12.91
CA GLY A 97 12.69 -6.99 -14.11
C GLY A 97 11.85 -6.44 -15.25
N VAL A 98 12.54 -5.98 -16.29
CA VAL A 98 11.94 -5.49 -17.55
C VAL A 98 12.22 -6.51 -18.64
N ASP A 99 11.29 -6.70 -19.58
CA ASP A 99 11.45 -7.63 -20.71
C ASP A 99 12.70 -7.26 -21.53
N GLN A 100 13.48 -8.26 -21.89
CA GLN A 100 14.71 -8.10 -22.65
C GLN A 100 14.52 -7.38 -23.99
N ALA A 101 13.33 -7.46 -24.58
CA ALA A 101 13.00 -6.72 -25.79
C ALA A 101 13.12 -5.20 -25.60
N TYR A 102 12.98 -4.71 -24.37
CA TYR A 102 13.10 -3.28 -24.02
C TYR A 102 14.45 -2.92 -23.42
N THR A 103 15.23 -3.90 -22.96
CA THR A 103 16.56 -3.64 -22.35
C THR A 103 17.64 -3.32 -23.37
N SER A 104 17.44 -3.69 -24.64
CA SER A 104 18.33 -3.33 -25.76
C SER A 104 18.09 -1.92 -26.31
N ALA A 105 17.01 -1.26 -25.91
CA ALA A 105 16.74 0.13 -26.28
C ALA A 105 17.81 1.06 -25.67
N PRO A 106 18.06 2.26 -26.29
CA PRO A 106 18.83 3.32 -25.67
C PRO A 106 18.35 3.59 -24.24
N TRP A 107 19.25 3.94 -23.36
CA TRP A 107 18.93 4.09 -21.93
C TRP A 107 17.79 5.08 -21.65
N SER A 108 17.66 6.11 -22.48
CA SER A 108 16.55 7.09 -22.44
C SER A 108 15.17 6.52 -22.81
N ASP A 109 15.13 5.40 -23.51
CA ASP A 109 13.90 4.84 -24.08
C ASP A 109 13.43 3.57 -23.31
N ARG A 110 14.14 3.22 -22.24
CA ARG A 110 13.70 2.10 -21.38
C ARG A 110 12.46 2.51 -20.60
N PRO A 111 11.41 1.67 -20.60
CA PRO A 111 10.22 1.99 -19.83
C PRO A 111 10.56 2.04 -18.34
N ASP A 112 10.20 3.15 -17.70
CA ASP A 112 10.19 3.23 -16.24
C ASP A 112 8.90 2.61 -15.73
N THR A 113 9.02 1.51 -14.99
CA THR A 113 7.89 0.81 -14.40
C THR A 113 7.57 1.28 -12.98
N SER A 114 8.33 2.24 -12.44
CA SER A 114 8.21 2.70 -11.05
C SER A 114 6.83 3.30 -10.75
N ASP A 115 6.34 4.17 -11.62
CA ASP A 115 5.02 4.80 -11.45
C ASP A 115 3.89 3.76 -11.43
N ALA A 116 3.97 2.75 -12.31
CA ALA A 116 2.98 1.67 -12.37
C ALA A 116 3.07 0.74 -11.14
N ALA A 117 4.28 0.47 -10.65
CA ALA A 117 4.51 -0.32 -9.45
C ALA A 117 3.96 0.40 -8.19
N VAL A 118 4.25 1.69 -8.06
CA VAL A 118 3.68 2.54 -6.98
C VAL A 118 2.15 2.59 -7.08
N ALA A 119 1.61 2.78 -8.29
CA ALA A 119 0.18 2.84 -8.51
C ALA A 119 -0.53 1.55 -8.10
N LEU A 120 0.07 0.37 -8.38
CA LEU A 120 -0.49 -0.92 -7.94
C LEU A 120 -0.51 -1.04 -6.41
N GLY A 121 0.59 -0.63 -5.75
CA GLY A 121 0.65 -0.63 -4.29
C GLY A 121 -0.44 0.26 -3.68
N ILE A 122 -0.59 1.51 -4.18
CA ILE A 122 -1.63 2.44 -3.71
C ILE A 122 -3.02 1.85 -3.96
N ALA A 123 -3.30 1.29 -5.16
CA ALA A 123 -4.58 0.67 -5.48
C ALA A 123 -4.93 -0.47 -4.52
N ASN A 124 -3.97 -1.35 -4.23
CA ASN A 124 -4.13 -2.46 -3.31
C ASN A 124 -4.44 -1.95 -1.89
N GLN A 125 -3.71 -0.93 -1.42
CA GLN A 125 -3.92 -0.39 -0.08
C GLN A 125 -5.26 0.34 0.05
N LEU A 126 -5.64 1.13 -0.95
CA LEU A 126 -6.99 1.74 -0.99
C LEU A 126 -8.08 0.64 -0.94
N THR A 127 -7.91 -0.43 -1.68
CA THR A 127 -8.84 -1.57 -1.68
C THR A 127 -8.94 -2.21 -0.30
N ASN A 128 -7.81 -2.43 0.40
CA ASN A 128 -7.81 -2.93 1.77
C ASN A 128 -8.58 -1.99 2.70
N ILE A 129 -8.29 -0.70 2.64
CA ILE A 129 -8.97 0.32 3.45
C ILE A 129 -10.48 0.30 3.20
N LEU A 130 -10.93 0.21 1.95
CA LEU A 130 -12.35 0.19 1.62
C LEU A 130 -13.05 -1.09 2.07
N ARG A 131 -12.36 -2.23 2.04
CA ARG A 131 -12.88 -3.51 2.53
C ARG A 131 -12.97 -3.55 4.05
N ASP A 132 -11.98 -2.97 4.73
CA ASP A 132 -11.75 -3.18 6.16
C ASP A 132 -12.29 -2.04 7.05
N VAL A 133 -13.10 -1.10 6.50
CA VAL A 133 -13.69 0.03 7.26
C VAL A 133 -14.38 -0.44 8.54
N GLY A 134 -15.14 -1.55 8.48
CA GLY A 134 -15.82 -2.11 9.64
C GLY A 134 -14.87 -2.58 10.75
N GLU A 135 -13.73 -3.14 10.38
CA GLU A 135 -12.69 -3.59 11.32
C GLU A 135 -11.91 -2.39 11.89
N ASP A 136 -11.51 -1.45 11.03
CA ASP A 136 -10.70 -0.30 11.39
C ASP A 136 -11.44 0.64 12.37
N ARG A 137 -12.75 0.86 12.18
CA ARG A 137 -13.55 1.62 13.14
C ARG A 137 -13.56 0.97 14.53
N GLY A 138 -13.57 -0.37 14.58
CA GLY A 138 -13.49 -1.12 15.84
C GLY A 138 -12.19 -0.86 16.61
N ARG A 139 -11.14 -0.44 15.91
CA ARG A 139 -9.85 -0.03 16.46
C ARG A 139 -9.73 1.50 16.64
N GLY A 140 -10.83 2.23 16.44
CA GLY A 140 -10.87 3.70 16.54
C GLY A 140 -10.20 4.44 15.37
N ARG A 141 -9.94 3.76 14.24
CA ARG A 141 -9.26 4.31 13.05
C ARG A 141 -10.25 4.64 11.93
N ILE A 142 -10.02 5.75 11.26
CA ILE A 142 -10.72 6.15 10.04
C ILE A 142 -9.65 6.54 9.01
N TYR A 143 -9.47 5.67 8.00
CA TYR A 143 -8.54 5.93 6.90
C TYR A 143 -9.18 6.77 5.78
N LEU A 144 -10.50 6.71 5.62
CA LEU A 144 -11.20 7.54 4.63
C LEU A 144 -10.93 9.02 4.88
N PRO A 145 -10.57 9.82 3.84
CA PRO A 145 -10.27 11.24 4.01
C PRO A 145 -11.45 12.00 4.63
N LEU A 146 -11.18 12.79 5.66
CA LEU A 146 -12.23 13.58 6.32
C LEU A 146 -12.86 14.59 5.37
N GLU A 147 -12.10 15.14 4.42
CA GLU A 147 -12.64 16.01 3.37
C GLU A 147 -13.69 15.31 2.50
N ASP A 148 -13.49 14.00 2.21
CA ASP A 148 -14.45 13.22 1.45
C ASP A 148 -15.70 12.89 2.28
N LEU A 149 -15.55 12.55 3.56
CA LEU A 149 -16.68 12.39 4.46
C LEU A 149 -17.55 13.68 4.45
N GLN A 150 -16.91 14.83 4.64
CA GLN A 150 -17.60 16.13 4.61
C GLN A 150 -18.27 16.40 3.27
N ARG A 151 -17.62 16.07 2.15
CA ARG A 151 -18.14 16.25 0.79
C ARG A 151 -19.46 15.52 0.55
N PHE A 152 -19.62 14.36 1.17
CA PHE A 152 -20.82 13.51 1.01
C PHE A 152 -21.79 13.60 2.20
N ASP A 153 -21.66 14.62 3.05
CA ASP A 153 -22.50 14.82 4.24
C ASP A 153 -22.57 13.55 5.12
N TYR A 154 -21.43 12.87 5.29
CA TYR A 154 -21.29 11.69 6.13
C TYR A 154 -20.31 11.97 7.27
N SER A 155 -20.80 11.95 8.51
CA SER A 155 -19.98 12.32 9.67
C SER A 155 -19.09 11.17 10.17
N GLU A 156 -18.05 11.49 10.95
CA GLU A 156 -17.27 10.47 11.67
C GLU A 156 -18.15 9.65 12.62
N ASP A 157 -19.14 10.29 13.28
CA ASP A 157 -20.09 9.59 14.15
C ASP A 157 -20.94 8.59 13.37
N ASP A 158 -21.36 8.92 12.14
CA ASP A 158 -22.09 8.00 11.27
C ASP A 158 -21.21 6.82 10.88
N LEU A 159 -19.95 7.05 10.55
CA LEU A 159 -18.98 6.00 10.23
C LEU A 159 -18.76 5.09 11.44
N MET A 160 -18.48 5.67 12.60
CA MET A 160 -18.27 4.91 13.84
C MET A 160 -19.52 4.11 14.25
N ALA A 161 -20.70 4.63 13.99
CA ALA A 161 -21.96 3.90 14.18
C ALA A 161 -22.26 2.85 13.08
N GLY A 162 -21.55 2.89 11.95
CA GLY A 162 -21.77 2.01 10.80
C GLY A 162 -23.10 2.25 10.10
N ARG A 163 -23.48 3.50 9.93
CA ARG A 163 -24.78 3.86 9.33
C ARG A 163 -24.76 3.66 7.81
N LEU A 164 -25.56 2.71 7.34
CA LEU A 164 -25.79 2.46 5.92
C LEU A 164 -26.92 3.38 5.40
N ASN A 165 -26.55 4.55 4.91
CA ASN A 165 -27.47 5.51 4.28
C ASN A 165 -27.02 5.86 2.86
N GLN A 166 -27.73 6.75 2.17
CA GLN A 166 -27.38 7.12 0.79
C GLN A 166 -26.05 7.87 0.73
N SER A 167 -25.75 8.76 1.70
CA SER A 167 -24.46 9.47 1.79
C SER A 167 -23.29 8.50 1.88
N TRP A 168 -23.42 7.41 2.64
CA TRP A 168 -22.42 6.35 2.69
C TRP A 168 -22.21 5.69 1.32
N LYS A 169 -23.29 5.32 0.65
CA LYS A 169 -23.21 4.65 -0.67
C LYS A 169 -22.56 5.56 -1.70
N ASP A 170 -22.94 6.84 -1.74
CA ASP A 170 -22.37 7.82 -2.67
C ASP A 170 -20.87 8.05 -2.39
N LEU A 171 -20.48 8.12 -1.12
CA LEU A 171 -19.08 8.16 -0.69
C LEU A 171 -18.30 6.93 -1.16
N MET A 172 -18.86 5.73 -0.93
CA MET A 172 -18.21 4.48 -1.33
C MET A 172 -18.07 4.35 -2.84
N VAL A 173 -19.08 4.71 -3.63
CA VAL A 173 -18.97 4.78 -5.10
C VAL A 173 -17.79 5.65 -5.51
N PHE A 174 -17.69 6.86 -4.96
CA PHE A 174 -16.60 7.77 -5.26
C PHE A 174 -15.22 7.19 -4.88
N GLN A 175 -15.12 6.54 -3.73
CA GLN A 175 -13.86 5.93 -3.28
C GLN A 175 -13.47 4.70 -4.14
N LEU A 176 -14.44 3.88 -4.54
CA LEU A 176 -14.18 2.74 -5.41
C LEU A 176 -13.71 3.19 -6.81
N GLU A 177 -14.31 4.24 -7.36
CA GLU A 177 -13.87 4.83 -8.64
C GLU A 177 -12.43 5.32 -8.54
N ARG A 178 -12.08 6.04 -7.47
CA ARG A 178 -10.71 6.48 -7.19
C ARG A 178 -9.73 5.29 -7.13
N ALA A 179 -10.08 4.20 -6.45
CA ALA A 179 -9.23 3.01 -6.39
C ALA A 179 -9.08 2.35 -7.79
N ARG A 180 -10.15 2.30 -8.59
CA ARG A 180 -10.11 1.80 -9.98
C ARG A 180 -9.17 2.61 -10.86
N GLU A 181 -9.15 3.94 -10.74
CA GLU A 181 -8.22 4.81 -11.48
C GLU A 181 -6.74 4.45 -11.19
N TRP A 182 -6.42 4.10 -9.94
CA TRP A 182 -5.07 3.64 -9.59
C TRP A 182 -4.74 2.27 -10.20
N PHE A 183 -5.70 1.34 -10.28
CA PHE A 183 -5.52 0.08 -11.02
C PHE A 183 -5.30 0.32 -12.50
N ASP A 184 -6.06 1.20 -13.13
CA ASP A 184 -5.93 1.52 -14.56
C ASP A 184 -4.53 2.11 -14.86
N ARG A 185 -4.01 2.97 -13.99
CA ARG A 185 -2.64 3.50 -14.09
C ARG A 185 -1.59 2.40 -13.98
N SER A 186 -1.78 1.43 -13.09
CA SER A 186 -0.82 0.35 -12.89
C SER A 186 -0.83 -0.66 -14.03
N GLU A 187 -1.99 -0.97 -14.62
CA GLU A 187 -2.14 -1.96 -15.69
C GLU A 187 -1.29 -1.62 -16.92
N ALA A 188 -1.12 -0.34 -17.21
CA ALA A 188 -0.31 0.12 -18.34
C ALA A 188 1.16 -0.32 -18.27
N GLY A 189 1.71 -0.51 -17.07
CA GLY A 189 3.10 -0.91 -16.85
C GLY A 189 3.36 -2.42 -16.94
N VAL A 190 2.33 -3.25 -16.74
CA VAL A 190 2.50 -4.72 -16.65
C VAL A 190 3.12 -5.31 -17.93
N ARG A 191 2.80 -4.77 -19.10
CA ARG A 191 3.34 -5.23 -20.39
C ARG A 191 4.85 -5.10 -20.52
N TRP A 192 5.48 -4.24 -19.74
CA TRP A 192 6.93 -3.99 -19.79
C TRP A 192 7.73 -4.88 -18.85
N LEU A 193 7.08 -5.53 -17.89
CA LEU A 193 7.74 -6.47 -16.99
C LEU A 193 8.31 -7.66 -17.76
N SER A 194 9.26 -8.37 -17.16
CA SER A 194 9.73 -9.66 -17.67
C SER A 194 8.55 -10.61 -17.88
N LYS A 195 8.66 -11.49 -18.89
CA LYS A 195 7.54 -12.37 -19.26
C LYS A 195 7.04 -13.23 -18.10
N ASP A 196 7.96 -13.68 -17.26
CA ASP A 196 7.65 -14.54 -16.13
C ASP A 196 6.93 -13.76 -14.99
N ALA A 197 7.21 -12.45 -14.87
CA ALA A 197 6.59 -11.60 -13.87
C ALA A 197 5.20 -11.08 -14.27
N ARG A 198 4.88 -11.01 -15.57
CA ARG A 198 3.60 -10.43 -16.05
C ARG A 198 2.39 -11.15 -15.49
N TRP A 199 2.39 -12.49 -15.57
CA TRP A 199 1.24 -13.27 -15.14
C TRP A 199 0.95 -13.14 -13.63
N PRO A 200 1.92 -13.32 -12.71
CA PRO A 200 1.70 -13.14 -11.29
C PRO A 200 1.21 -11.72 -10.95
N VAL A 201 1.84 -10.69 -11.51
CA VAL A 201 1.46 -9.29 -11.25
C VAL A 201 0.06 -9.00 -11.78
N TRP A 202 -0.26 -9.46 -12.99
CA TRP A 202 -1.59 -9.27 -13.59
C TRP A 202 -2.68 -10.01 -12.80
N THR A 203 -2.38 -11.22 -12.32
CA THR A 203 -3.30 -11.99 -11.48
C THR A 203 -3.58 -11.28 -10.16
N SER A 204 -2.53 -10.77 -9.49
CA SER A 204 -2.68 -9.98 -8.26
C SER A 204 -3.56 -8.74 -8.50
N LEU A 205 -3.26 -7.98 -9.57
CA LEU A 205 -4.05 -6.81 -9.96
C LEU A 205 -5.53 -7.15 -10.13
N ARG A 206 -5.84 -8.22 -10.87
CA ARG A 206 -7.23 -8.63 -11.14
C ARG A 206 -7.96 -9.12 -9.90
N LEU A 207 -7.28 -9.88 -9.04
CA LEU A 207 -7.87 -10.37 -7.80
C LEU A 207 -8.20 -9.21 -6.85
N TYR A 208 -7.26 -8.26 -6.66
CA TYR A 208 -7.51 -7.11 -5.81
C TYR A 208 -8.59 -6.18 -6.37
N ARG A 209 -8.56 -5.90 -7.68
CA ARG A 209 -9.63 -5.13 -8.34
C ARG A 209 -11.00 -5.78 -8.16
N GLY A 210 -11.07 -7.11 -8.18
CA GLY A 210 -12.29 -7.87 -7.96
C GLY A 210 -12.88 -7.73 -6.54
N ILE A 211 -12.08 -7.30 -5.55
CA ILE A 211 -12.59 -6.98 -4.21
C ILE A 211 -13.49 -5.74 -4.27
N LEU A 212 -13.18 -4.74 -5.11
CA LEU A 212 -14.04 -3.57 -5.30
C LEU A 212 -15.42 -3.97 -5.81
N ASP A 213 -15.47 -4.92 -6.77
CA ASP A 213 -16.74 -5.45 -7.28
C ASP A 213 -17.48 -6.28 -6.22
N ALA A 214 -16.75 -6.92 -5.29
CA ALA A 214 -17.37 -7.63 -4.17
C ALA A 214 -18.03 -6.67 -3.17
N ILE A 215 -17.41 -5.50 -2.91
CA ILE A 215 -17.98 -4.44 -2.07
C ILE A 215 -19.30 -3.92 -2.69
N GLU A 216 -19.34 -3.71 -4.00
CA GLU A 216 -20.58 -3.29 -4.68
C GLU A 216 -21.68 -4.34 -4.57
N ARG A 217 -21.34 -5.63 -4.71
CA ARG A 217 -22.34 -6.74 -4.62
C ARG A 217 -23.03 -6.86 -3.26
N VAL A 218 -22.36 -6.42 -2.19
CA VAL A 218 -22.95 -6.37 -0.84
C VAL A 218 -23.57 -5.00 -0.54
N ASP A 219 -23.87 -4.21 -1.57
CA ASP A 219 -24.50 -2.89 -1.46
C ASP A 219 -23.70 -1.95 -0.52
N TYR A 220 -22.36 -2.05 -0.59
CA TYR A 220 -21.37 -1.26 0.19
C TYR A 220 -21.41 -1.52 1.70
N ASP A 221 -22.02 -2.61 2.16
CA ASP A 221 -22.06 -2.98 3.57
C ASP A 221 -20.75 -3.68 4.00
N VAL A 222 -19.69 -2.89 4.10
CA VAL A 222 -18.38 -3.32 4.64
C VAL A 222 -18.33 -3.27 6.18
N PHE A 223 -19.42 -2.87 6.82
CA PHE A 223 -19.51 -2.87 8.28
C PHE A 223 -19.89 -4.24 8.85
N ASN A 224 -20.66 -5.02 8.10
CA ASN A 224 -21.19 -6.33 8.51
C ASN A 224 -20.66 -7.47 7.63
N HIS A 225 -20.05 -7.16 6.47
CA HIS A 225 -19.47 -8.12 5.53
C HIS A 225 -17.99 -7.81 5.28
N ARG A 226 -17.18 -8.90 5.17
CA ARG A 226 -15.75 -8.81 4.84
C ARG A 226 -15.42 -9.73 3.68
#